data_71a28b84dd31d03b8c13b25349df0212
#
_entry.id   71a28b84dd31d03b8c13b25349df0212
#
_cell.length_a   1.000
_cell.length_b   1.000
_cell.length_c   1.000
_cell.angle_alpha   90.00
_cell.angle_beta   90.00
_cell.angle_gamma   90.00
#
_symmetry.space_group_name_H-M   'P 1'
#
loop_
_entity.id
_entity.type
_entity.pdbx_description
1 polymer ?
#
loop_
_entity_poly.entity_id
_entity_poly.type
_entity_poly.pdbx_seq_one_letter_code
_entity_poly.pdbx_strand_id
1 'polypeptide(L)'
;MRSFNLDQRFDYIFIAFNTFLHLLTNSDAKRCFQCIRKHLSPGGEFILDIVHPHPSFLFKSSDEPILVMDFKDSCNDDIVEIYERCEYSNETEICDIRWEYRYKTKPQENKEFDYQMRMYYPDTINRLLVESNFSIQGVYGDYEMTPFSEESHLQIYRLK
;
A
#
# COMPACT_ATOMS: atom_id res chain seq x y z
N MET A 1 7.40 -6.45 -8.35
CA MET A 1 8.25 -6.19 -7.16
C MET A 1 8.96 -7.44 -6.61
N ARG A 2 8.36 -8.65 -6.66
CA ARG A 2 8.93 -9.88 -6.07
C ARG A 2 10.23 -10.37 -6.68
N SER A 3 10.53 -9.99 -7.92
CA SER A 3 11.76 -10.36 -8.61
C SER A 3 12.05 -9.34 -9.71
N PHE A 4 13.18 -8.64 -9.60
CA PHE A 4 13.70 -7.74 -10.62
C PHE A 4 15.23 -7.69 -10.52
N ASN A 5 15.87 -7.35 -11.63
CA ASN A 5 17.29 -7.06 -11.70
C ASN A 5 17.50 -5.91 -12.69
N LEU A 6 18.07 -4.79 -12.19
CA LEU A 6 18.24 -3.55 -12.97
C LEU A 6 19.71 -3.29 -13.31
N ASP A 7 20.64 -4.18 -12.94
CA ASP A 7 22.08 -4.09 -13.14
C ASP A 7 22.74 -2.78 -12.66
N GLN A 8 22.06 -2.11 -11.71
CA GLN A 8 22.54 -0.86 -11.10
C GLN A 8 22.09 -0.78 -9.63
N ARG A 9 22.73 0.13 -8.88
CA ARG A 9 22.38 0.43 -7.49
C ARG A 9 21.92 1.87 -7.37
N PHE A 10 21.13 2.12 -6.31
CA PHE A 10 20.53 3.41 -6.04
C PHE A 10 20.82 3.83 -4.60
N ASP A 11 21.06 5.13 -4.41
CA ASP A 11 21.26 5.69 -3.07
C ASP A 11 19.94 5.82 -2.32
N TYR A 12 18.84 5.95 -3.06
CA TYR A 12 17.48 5.98 -2.51
C TYR A 12 16.57 5.05 -3.29
N ILE A 13 15.85 4.20 -2.56
CA ILE A 13 14.75 3.39 -3.09
C ILE A 13 13.53 3.67 -2.21
N PHE A 14 12.36 3.83 -2.82
CA PHE A 14 11.12 3.95 -2.08
C PHE A 14 10.01 3.10 -2.70
N ILE A 15 9.11 2.63 -1.84
CA ILE A 15 7.81 2.06 -2.20
C ILE A 15 6.76 2.91 -1.50
N ALA A 16 5.93 3.59 -2.30
CA ALA A 16 4.93 4.53 -1.82
C ALA A 16 3.51 4.12 -2.21
N PHE A 17 2.53 4.86 -1.69
CA PHE A 17 1.11 4.72 -2.05
C PHE A 17 0.57 3.31 -1.89
N ASN A 18 0.87 2.68 -0.77
CA ASN A 18 0.36 1.34 -0.44
C ASN A 18 0.72 0.24 -1.46
N THR A 19 1.61 0.51 -2.42
CA THR A 19 1.98 -0.46 -3.45
C THR A 19 2.54 -1.76 -2.85
N PHE A 20 3.17 -1.69 -1.68
CA PHE A 20 3.67 -2.86 -0.97
C PHE A 20 2.57 -3.81 -0.51
N LEU A 21 1.37 -3.30 -0.22
CA LEU A 21 0.24 -4.08 0.30
C LEU A 21 -0.29 -5.12 -0.70
N HIS A 22 0.05 -5.00 -1.99
CA HIS A 22 -0.24 -6.03 -3.00
C HIS A 22 0.66 -7.28 -2.88
N LEU A 23 1.60 -7.30 -1.96
CA LEU A 23 2.37 -8.51 -1.61
C LEU A 23 1.61 -9.25 -0.50
N LEU A 24 0.79 -10.20 -0.84
CA LEU A 24 -0.16 -10.83 0.08
C LEU A 24 0.47 -11.81 1.07
N THR A 25 1.73 -12.24 0.86
CA THR A 25 2.40 -13.23 1.71
C THR A 25 3.73 -12.71 2.28
N ASN A 26 4.11 -13.23 3.46
CA ASN A 26 5.43 -12.94 4.04
C ASN A 26 6.58 -13.34 3.10
N SER A 27 6.41 -14.42 2.34
CA SER A 27 7.39 -14.87 1.35
C SER A 27 7.59 -13.83 0.24
N ASP A 28 6.50 -13.27 -0.28
CA ASP A 28 6.56 -12.24 -1.32
C ASP A 28 7.18 -10.94 -0.81
N ALA A 29 6.82 -10.54 0.42
CA ALA A 29 7.41 -9.39 1.10
C ALA A 29 8.93 -9.55 1.26
N LYS A 30 9.39 -10.71 1.76
CA LYS A 30 10.82 -11.00 1.90
C LYS A 30 11.55 -11.00 0.56
N ARG A 31 10.97 -11.58 -0.49
CA ARG A 31 11.56 -11.55 -1.85
C ARG A 31 11.69 -10.12 -2.37
N CYS A 32 10.68 -9.27 -2.13
CA CYS A 32 10.76 -7.86 -2.47
C CYS A 32 11.90 -7.16 -1.71
N PHE A 33 12.00 -7.33 -0.40
CA PHE A 33 13.06 -6.75 0.41
C PHE A 33 14.45 -7.23 -0.02
N GLN A 34 14.61 -8.50 -0.36
CA GLN A 34 15.87 -9.04 -0.90
C GLN A 34 16.26 -8.39 -2.24
N CYS A 35 15.27 -8.13 -3.12
CA CYS A 35 15.53 -7.39 -4.35
C CYS A 35 15.98 -5.95 -4.07
N ILE A 36 15.31 -5.26 -3.14
CA ILE A 36 15.69 -3.89 -2.75
C ILE A 36 17.12 -3.87 -2.19
N ARG A 37 17.47 -4.80 -1.27
CA ARG A 37 18.83 -4.91 -0.71
C ARG A 37 19.92 -5.05 -1.77
N LYS A 38 19.67 -5.82 -2.83
CA LYS A 38 20.62 -5.98 -3.94
C LYS A 38 20.86 -4.70 -4.72
N HIS A 39 19.84 -3.83 -4.78
CA HIS A 39 19.86 -2.60 -5.57
C HIS A 39 20.18 -1.35 -4.74
N LEU A 40 20.29 -1.44 -3.42
CA LEU A 40 20.79 -0.33 -2.60
C LEU A 40 22.31 -0.21 -2.71
N SER A 41 22.78 1.04 -2.88
CA SER A 41 24.19 1.40 -2.73
C SER A 41 24.67 1.16 -1.31
N PRO A 42 25.98 0.97 -1.07
CA PRO A 42 26.53 1.02 0.27
C PRO A 42 26.17 2.35 0.96
N GLY A 43 25.44 2.29 2.08
CA GLY A 43 24.96 3.47 2.79
C GLY A 43 23.65 4.09 2.23
N GLY A 44 23.10 3.52 1.17
CA GLY A 44 21.80 3.93 0.62
C GLY A 44 20.63 3.73 1.59
N GLU A 45 19.54 4.42 1.35
CA GLU A 45 18.33 4.39 2.18
C GLU A 45 17.12 3.84 1.42
N PHE A 46 16.32 3.04 2.13
CA PHE A 46 15.03 2.57 1.63
C PHE A 46 13.90 3.19 2.44
N ILE A 47 12.89 3.73 1.76
CA ILE A 47 11.68 4.28 2.35
C ILE A 47 10.50 3.36 1.98
N LEU A 48 9.79 2.88 2.99
CA LEU A 48 8.55 2.13 2.82
C LEU A 48 7.40 2.96 3.39
N ASP A 49 6.42 3.30 2.56
CA ASP A 49 5.24 4.06 2.91
C ASP A 49 3.99 3.19 2.69
N ILE A 50 3.31 2.86 3.79
CA ILE A 50 2.08 2.05 3.80
C ILE A 50 1.09 2.61 4.84
N VAL A 51 -0.20 2.37 4.59
CA VAL A 51 -1.25 2.69 5.56
C VAL A 51 -1.08 1.87 6.85
N HIS A 52 -1.38 2.48 7.99
CA HIS A 52 -1.53 1.76 9.24
C HIS A 52 -2.91 1.09 9.28
N PRO A 53 -3.02 -0.23 9.56
CA PRO A 53 -4.30 -0.95 9.62
C PRO A 53 -5.10 -0.55 10.89
N HIS A 54 -5.64 0.65 10.87
CA HIS A 54 -6.43 1.17 11.96
C HIS A 54 -7.88 0.66 11.90
N PRO A 55 -8.51 0.27 13.03
CA PRO A 55 -9.86 -0.28 13.06
C PRO A 55 -10.92 0.58 12.35
N SER A 56 -10.83 1.91 12.44
CA SER A 56 -11.77 2.82 11.77
C SER A 56 -11.73 2.74 10.24
N PHE A 57 -10.63 2.23 9.68
CA PHE A 57 -10.47 2.00 8.26
C PHE A 57 -10.93 0.58 7.87
N LEU A 58 -10.54 -0.43 8.66
CA LEU A 58 -10.75 -1.85 8.34
C LEU A 58 -12.21 -2.29 8.49
N PHE A 59 -12.92 -1.76 9.48
CA PHE A 59 -14.28 -2.19 9.84
C PHE A 59 -15.35 -1.20 9.39
N LYS A 60 -15.15 -0.53 8.27
CA LYS A 60 -16.22 0.22 7.61
C LYS A 60 -17.28 -0.77 7.12
N SER A 61 -18.57 -0.40 7.28
CA SER A 61 -19.66 -1.24 6.77
C SER A 61 -19.47 -1.47 5.26
N SER A 62 -19.48 -2.73 4.86
CA SER A 62 -19.39 -3.13 3.44
C SER A 62 -20.75 -3.08 2.72
N ASP A 63 -21.84 -2.75 3.44
CA ASP A 63 -23.20 -2.83 2.91
C ASP A 63 -23.45 -1.85 1.76
N GLU A 64 -22.81 -0.67 1.80
CA GLU A 64 -22.90 0.31 0.73
C GLU A 64 -21.52 0.74 0.24
N PRO A 65 -21.34 0.90 -1.09
CA PRO A 65 -20.08 1.38 -1.64
C PRO A 65 -19.87 2.85 -1.28
N ILE A 66 -18.63 3.19 -0.91
CA ILE A 66 -18.25 4.54 -0.50
C ILE A 66 -17.62 5.26 -1.71
N LEU A 67 -18.08 6.49 -2.02
CA LEU A 67 -17.41 7.34 -3.00
C LEU A 67 -16.02 7.72 -2.47
N VAL A 68 -14.96 7.26 -3.15
CA VAL A 68 -13.58 7.51 -2.77
C VAL A 68 -12.90 8.58 -3.62
N MET A 69 -13.38 8.76 -4.86
CA MET A 69 -12.81 9.72 -5.80
C MET A 69 -13.79 10.04 -6.90
N ASP A 70 -13.69 11.23 -7.47
CA ASP A 70 -14.28 11.58 -8.75
C ASP A 70 -13.26 12.34 -9.62
N PHE A 71 -13.39 12.22 -10.93
CA PHE A 71 -12.55 12.95 -11.89
C PHE A 71 -13.28 13.14 -13.21
N LYS A 72 -12.81 14.13 -13.97
CA LYS A 72 -13.28 14.35 -15.35
C LYS A 72 -12.45 13.51 -16.31
N ASP A 73 -13.11 12.63 -17.07
CA ASP A 73 -12.45 11.84 -18.12
C ASP A 73 -12.04 12.75 -19.28
N SER A 74 -10.77 12.85 -19.55
CA SER A 74 -10.23 13.70 -20.61
C SER A 74 -10.57 13.25 -22.02
N CYS A 75 -11.02 11.99 -22.19
CA CYS A 75 -11.35 11.44 -23.52
C CYS A 75 -12.76 11.76 -23.97
N ASN A 76 -13.70 11.92 -23.05
CA ASN A 76 -15.13 12.04 -23.37
C ASN A 76 -15.88 13.12 -22.58
N ASP A 77 -15.15 13.90 -21.79
CA ASP A 77 -15.67 14.99 -20.95
C ASP A 77 -16.68 14.55 -19.87
N ASP A 78 -16.86 13.24 -19.65
CA ASP A 78 -17.75 12.71 -18.62
C ASP A 78 -17.13 12.80 -17.22
N ILE A 79 -17.94 12.82 -16.19
CA ILE A 79 -17.50 12.68 -14.80
C ILE A 79 -17.57 11.21 -14.43
N VAL A 80 -16.46 10.68 -13.95
CA VAL A 80 -16.33 9.31 -13.45
C VAL A 80 -16.24 9.36 -11.94
N GLU A 81 -17.16 8.69 -11.28
CA GLU A 81 -17.16 8.48 -9.84
C GLU A 81 -16.62 7.08 -9.53
N ILE A 82 -15.66 6.96 -8.62
CA ILE A 82 -15.13 5.68 -8.16
C ILE A 82 -15.71 5.39 -6.78
N TYR A 83 -16.43 4.29 -6.71
CA TYR A 83 -16.95 3.75 -5.47
C TYR A 83 -16.13 2.54 -5.04
N GLU A 84 -15.88 2.41 -3.74
CA GLU A 84 -15.11 1.32 -3.14
C GLU A 84 -15.99 0.50 -2.19
N ARG A 85 -15.84 -0.82 -2.29
CA ARG A 85 -16.23 -1.78 -1.25
C ARG A 85 -14.99 -2.48 -0.74
N CYS A 86 -14.89 -2.69 0.55
CA CYS A 86 -13.76 -3.41 1.16
C CYS A 86 -14.32 -4.43 2.16
N GLU A 87 -13.90 -5.69 2.01
CA GLU A 87 -14.16 -6.75 2.97
C GLU A 87 -12.83 -7.19 3.59
N TYR A 88 -12.67 -7.01 4.90
CA TYR A 88 -11.46 -7.36 5.62
C TYR A 88 -11.60 -8.68 6.36
N SER A 89 -10.61 -9.57 6.18
CA SER A 89 -10.48 -10.83 6.91
C SER A 89 -9.42 -10.71 8.01
N ASN A 90 -9.84 -10.84 9.27
CA ASN A 90 -8.93 -10.87 10.41
C ASN A 90 -7.97 -12.07 10.41
N GLU A 91 -8.37 -13.20 9.81
CA GLU A 91 -7.55 -14.41 9.79
C GLU A 91 -6.37 -14.28 8.83
N THR A 92 -6.60 -13.66 7.68
CA THR A 92 -5.59 -13.52 6.61
C THR A 92 -4.94 -12.16 6.57
N GLU A 93 -5.49 -11.15 7.27
CA GLU A 93 -5.11 -9.74 7.20
C GLU A 93 -5.32 -9.15 5.78
N ILE A 94 -6.18 -9.75 4.96
CA ILE A 94 -6.42 -9.34 3.58
C ILE A 94 -7.73 -8.55 3.50
N CYS A 95 -7.68 -7.42 2.77
CA CYS A 95 -8.84 -6.72 2.24
C CYS A 95 -9.09 -7.19 0.81
N ASP A 96 -10.29 -7.70 0.55
CA ASP A 96 -10.85 -7.86 -0.77
C ASP A 96 -11.53 -6.55 -1.16
N ILE A 97 -11.03 -5.89 -2.19
CA ILE A 97 -11.46 -4.55 -2.58
C ILE A 97 -12.07 -4.61 -3.97
N ARG A 98 -13.25 -4.01 -4.10
CA ARG A 98 -13.91 -3.77 -5.38
C ARG A 98 -14.04 -2.29 -5.63
N TRP A 99 -13.55 -1.83 -6.77
CA TRP A 99 -13.77 -0.50 -7.30
C TRP A 99 -14.79 -0.52 -8.43
N GLU A 100 -15.81 0.33 -8.31
CA GLU A 100 -16.85 0.55 -9.32
C GLU A 100 -16.63 1.93 -9.95
N TYR A 101 -16.24 1.97 -11.21
CA TYR A 101 -16.13 3.19 -12.02
C TYR A 101 -17.49 3.49 -12.63
N ARG A 102 -18.16 4.52 -12.19
CA ARG A 102 -19.51 4.91 -12.64
C ARG A 102 -19.46 6.20 -13.46
N TYR A 103 -19.76 6.08 -14.75
CA TYR A 103 -19.84 7.20 -15.68
C TYR A 103 -21.21 7.89 -15.53
N LYS A 104 -21.26 9.21 -15.26
CA LYS A 104 -22.50 9.92 -15.01
C LYS A 104 -23.44 9.96 -16.21
N THR A 105 -22.91 10.17 -17.42
CA THR A 105 -23.72 10.29 -18.63
C THR A 105 -23.74 9.02 -19.46
N LYS A 106 -22.87 8.03 -19.15
CA LYS A 106 -22.72 6.78 -19.92
C LYS A 106 -22.68 5.54 -19.01
N PRO A 107 -23.79 5.21 -18.33
CA PRO A 107 -23.80 4.06 -17.41
C PRO A 107 -23.41 2.72 -18.05
N GLN A 108 -23.58 2.57 -19.38
CA GLN A 108 -23.17 1.38 -20.12
C GLN A 108 -21.64 1.21 -20.20
N GLU A 109 -20.86 2.24 -19.88
CA GLU A 109 -19.40 2.22 -19.84
C GLU A 109 -18.84 1.92 -18.43
N ASN A 110 -19.72 1.73 -17.44
CA ASN A 110 -19.32 1.39 -16.08
C ASN A 110 -18.40 0.13 -16.06
N LYS A 111 -17.41 0.16 -15.18
CA LYS A 111 -16.41 -0.90 -15.02
C LYS A 111 -16.23 -1.25 -13.57
N GLU A 112 -15.88 -2.50 -13.32
CA GLU A 112 -15.54 -3.00 -12.00
C GLU A 112 -14.12 -3.58 -12.02
N PHE A 113 -13.39 -3.40 -10.91
CA PHE A 113 -12.06 -3.97 -10.70
C PHE A 113 -11.98 -4.55 -9.31
N ASP A 114 -11.65 -5.82 -9.23
CA ASP A 114 -11.38 -6.52 -7.97
C ASP A 114 -9.87 -6.62 -7.77
N TYR A 115 -9.41 -6.34 -6.56
CA TYR A 115 -8.03 -6.53 -6.18
C TYR A 115 -7.91 -6.79 -4.67
N GLN A 116 -6.75 -7.26 -4.25
CA GLN A 116 -6.46 -7.58 -2.86
C GLN A 116 -5.29 -6.74 -2.34
N MET A 117 -5.41 -6.33 -1.08
CA MET A 117 -4.31 -5.76 -0.30
C MET A 117 -4.20 -6.46 1.04
N ARG A 118 -2.98 -6.75 1.47
CA ARG A 118 -2.72 -7.23 2.82
C ARG A 118 -2.42 -6.05 3.73
N MET A 119 -3.14 -5.98 4.85
CA MET A 119 -2.93 -4.98 5.89
C MET A 119 -1.80 -5.43 6.82
N TYR A 120 -0.60 -4.88 6.61
CA TYR A 120 0.57 -5.22 7.39
C TYR A 120 0.61 -4.43 8.70
N TYR A 121 0.47 -5.12 9.82
CA TYR A 121 0.64 -4.52 11.15
C TYR A 121 2.13 -4.23 11.44
N PRO A 122 2.41 -3.22 12.31
CA PRO A 122 3.77 -2.80 12.62
C PRO A 122 4.69 -3.95 13.06
N ASP A 123 4.23 -4.85 13.91
CA ASP A 123 5.01 -5.99 14.40
C ASP A 123 5.42 -6.93 13.26
N THR A 124 4.51 -7.17 12.31
CA THR A 124 4.79 -8.00 11.13
C THR A 124 5.83 -7.35 10.23
N ILE A 125 5.68 -6.05 9.92
CA ILE A 125 6.67 -5.33 9.09
C ILE A 125 8.01 -5.26 9.79
N ASN A 126 8.07 -4.88 11.07
CA ASN A 126 9.30 -4.79 11.85
C ASN A 126 10.08 -6.12 11.79
N ARG A 127 9.39 -7.24 12.05
CA ARG A 127 9.99 -8.58 11.97
C ARG A 127 10.51 -8.90 10.56
N LEU A 128 9.71 -8.65 9.51
CA LEU A 128 10.10 -8.94 8.13
C LEU A 128 11.30 -8.10 7.66
N LEU A 129 11.37 -6.84 8.07
CA LEU A 129 12.50 -5.94 7.78
C LEU A 129 13.78 -6.43 8.44
N VAL A 130 13.73 -6.76 9.73
CA VAL A 130 14.89 -7.29 10.48
C VAL A 130 15.35 -8.62 9.87
N GLU A 131 14.45 -9.56 9.59
CA GLU A 131 14.75 -10.84 8.93
C GLU A 131 15.34 -10.67 7.51
N SER A 132 15.10 -9.51 6.89
CA SER A 132 15.64 -9.13 5.58
C SER A 132 16.90 -8.27 5.66
N ASN A 133 17.52 -8.18 6.85
CA ASN A 133 18.75 -7.44 7.15
C ASN A 133 18.61 -5.91 6.93
N PHE A 134 17.45 -5.32 7.16
CA PHE A 134 17.28 -3.89 7.27
C PHE A 134 17.40 -3.43 8.72
N SER A 135 18.04 -2.29 8.93
CA SER A 135 17.99 -1.56 10.21
C SER A 135 17.00 -0.40 10.10
N ILE A 136 16.04 -0.38 11.04
CA ILE A 136 15.03 0.66 11.11
C ILE A 136 15.66 1.90 11.74
N GLN A 137 15.75 3.00 10.98
CA GLN A 137 16.32 4.28 11.43
C GLN A 137 15.24 5.18 12.04
N GLY A 138 13.99 5.01 11.64
CA GLY A 138 12.84 5.72 12.17
C GLY A 138 11.54 5.19 11.57
N VAL A 139 10.44 5.39 12.30
CA VAL A 139 9.08 5.12 11.84
C VAL A 139 8.25 6.37 12.11
N TYR A 140 7.53 6.83 11.09
CA TYR A 140 6.76 8.07 11.14
C TYR A 140 5.30 7.82 10.79
N GLY A 141 4.40 8.62 11.36
CA GLY A 141 2.95 8.51 11.18
C GLY A 141 2.39 9.36 10.06
N ASP A 142 3.18 10.28 9.54
CA ASP A 142 2.82 11.24 8.49
C ASP A 142 4.05 11.74 7.72
N TYR A 143 3.83 12.59 6.71
CA TYR A 143 4.90 13.16 5.86
C TYR A 143 5.63 14.34 6.51
N GLU A 144 5.15 14.88 7.64
CA GLU A 144 5.83 15.87 8.48
C GLU A 144 6.87 15.22 9.40
N MET A 145 7.04 13.90 9.29
CA MET A 145 7.97 13.11 10.12
C MET A 145 7.58 13.06 11.59
N THR A 146 6.31 13.19 11.93
CA THR A 146 5.80 12.93 13.27
C THR A 146 6.09 11.47 13.65
N PRO A 147 6.67 11.19 14.82
CA PRO A 147 6.91 9.81 15.25
C PRO A 147 5.65 8.97 15.20
N PHE A 148 5.78 7.74 14.72
CA PHE A 148 4.67 6.79 14.63
C PHE A 148 4.07 6.50 16.02
N SER A 149 2.74 6.46 16.08
CA SER A 149 1.95 6.02 17.23
C SER A 149 0.79 5.13 16.74
N GLU A 150 0.08 4.50 17.66
CA GLU A 150 -1.10 3.68 17.33
C GLU A 150 -2.25 4.49 16.68
N GLU A 151 -2.28 5.81 16.91
CA GLU A 151 -3.25 6.73 16.30
C GLU A 151 -2.83 7.21 14.90
N SER A 152 -1.63 6.85 14.45
CA SER A 152 -1.14 7.26 13.14
C SER A 152 -1.91 6.59 12.01
N HIS A 153 -2.11 7.32 10.90
CA HIS A 153 -2.76 6.76 9.70
C HIS A 153 -1.78 6.07 8.76
N LEU A 154 -0.49 6.39 8.86
CA LEU A 154 0.56 5.84 8.01
C LEU A 154 1.63 5.16 8.86
N GLN A 155 2.36 4.25 8.24
CA GLN A 155 3.61 3.68 8.69
C GLN A 155 4.67 4.01 7.65
N ILE A 156 5.48 5.02 7.90
CA ILE A 156 6.56 5.43 6.99
C ILE A 156 7.88 5.03 7.61
N TYR A 157 8.49 4.00 7.07
CA TYR A 157 9.76 3.45 7.54
C TYR A 157 10.94 4.07 6.80
N ARG A 158 11.93 4.55 7.54
CA ARG A 158 13.24 4.91 7.03
C ARG A 158 14.25 3.83 7.40
N LEU A 159 14.92 3.25 6.41
CA LEU A 159 15.64 1.99 6.52
C LEU A 159 17.04 2.07 5.92
N LYS A 160 17.98 1.30 6.52
CA LYS A 160 19.33 1.07 5.98
C LYS A 160 19.68 -0.40 5.91
#